data_dec05254f741d97f431cda40d5b2309d
#
_entry.id   dec05254f741d97f431cda40d5b2309d
#
_cell.length_a   1.000
_cell.length_b   1.000
_cell.length_c   1.000
_cell.angle_alpha   90.00
_cell.angle_beta   90.00
_cell.angle_gamma   90.00
#
_symmetry.space_group_name_H-M   'P 1'
#
loop_
_entity.id
_entity.type
_entity.pdbx_description
1 polymer ?
#
loop_
_entity_poly.entity_id
_entity_poly.type
_entity_poly.pdbx_seq_one_letter_code
_entity_poly.pdbx_strand_id
1 'polypeptide(L)'
;MDNDQRHTKHFATKWLVFTDLDGTLLDDRYDLRAAGEAMDTLHEHGCICVPASSKTHLEMMELNKFRKFPSPYIFENGAGLCWPSAPEPEHFGRDTDEICDLLDHIRGAHDFHYRTFRHISDVELQAITGLSASAAASAKERTGSMPLLWEDSPQALESFSEALSFIGLQVVQGGRFCAVLDKSCNKGLGMRKVAEHFMRPEAKPILVSCGDAKNDLEMLALADIAVLFPSTNGQYVPFNHPVVHYAATSGHEHWLQTMRHILGIEESFSEHSLDRTERHTYE
;
A
#
# COMPACT_ATOMS: atom_id res chain seq x y z
N MET A 1 40.86 6.70 17.62
CA MET A 1 40.61 7.20 16.25
C MET A 1 40.48 5.97 15.37
N ASP A 2 39.30 5.41 15.28
CA ASP A 2 39.02 4.33 14.34
C ASP A 2 37.72 4.67 13.58
N ASN A 3 37.97 4.89 12.32
CA ASN A 3 37.04 5.41 11.34
C ASN A 3 36.23 4.23 10.81
N ASP A 4 35.13 3.86 11.47
CA ASP A 4 34.17 2.83 10.98
C ASP A 4 33.36 3.44 9.84
N GLN A 5 33.99 3.60 8.69
CA GLN A 5 33.30 3.81 7.41
C GLN A 5 32.71 2.48 6.99
N ARG A 6 31.50 2.17 7.46
CA ARG A 6 30.69 1.15 6.85
C ARG A 6 30.38 1.59 5.42
N HIS A 7 31.08 1.00 4.49
CA HIS A 7 30.80 1.10 3.06
C HIS A 7 29.42 0.50 2.79
N THR A 8 28.40 1.33 2.86
CA THR A 8 27.13 1.02 2.17
C THR A 8 27.48 0.97 0.67
N LYS A 9 27.61 -0.25 0.14
CA LYS A 9 27.66 -0.45 -1.30
C LYS A 9 26.36 0.15 -1.85
N HIS A 10 26.42 1.34 -2.43
CA HIS A 10 25.36 1.88 -3.25
C HIS A 10 25.23 0.99 -4.48
N PHE A 11 24.46 -0.06 -4.37
CA PHE A 11 23.95 -0.74 -5.55
C PHE A 11 23.07 0.26 -6.30
N ALA A 12 23.35 0.49 -7.58
CA ALA A 12 22.43 1.23 -8.42
C ALA A 12 21.07 0.51 -8.33
N THR A 13 20.05 1.18 -7.79
CA THR A 13 18.71 0.62 -7.65
C THR A 13 18.20 0.25 -9.03
N LYS A 14 18.06 -1.05 -9.29
CA LYS A 14 17.58 -1.54 -10.58
C LYS A 14 16.06 -1.51 -10.67
N TRP A 15 15.39 -1.75 -9.54
CA TRP A 15 13.95 -1.93 -9.46
C TRP A 15 13.33 -1.09 -8.33
N LEU A 16 12.27 -0.37 -8.65
CA LEU A 16 11.35 0.21 -7.68
C LEU A 16 10.04 -0.57 -7.74
N VAL A 17 9.70 -1.27 -6.68
CA VAL A 17 8.50 -2.09 -6.57
C VAL A 17 7.50 -1.37 -5.66
N PHE A 18 6.47 -0.80 -6.25
CA PHE A 18 5.35 -0.20 -5.52
C PHE A 18 4.29 -1.27 -5.28
N THR A 19 3.82 -1.40 -4.07
CA THR A 19 2.85 -2.44 -3.75
C THR A 19 1.75 -1.92 -2.85
N ASP A 20 0.50 -2.21 -3.22
CA ASP A 20 -0.58 -2.16 -2.26
C ASP A 20 -0.38 -3.22 -1.17
N LEU A 21 -1.05 -3.04 -0.04
CA LEU A 21 -0.98 -3.96 1.11
C LEU A 21 -2.17 -4.92 1.15
N ASP A 22 -3.37 -4.41 1.41
CA ASP A 22 -4.56 -5.21 1.69
C ASP A 22 -5.13 -5.85 0.42
N GLY A 23 -5.10 -7.18 0.31
CA GLY A 23 -5.51 -7.88 -0.91
C GLY A 23 -4.39 -8.05 -1.93
N THR A 24 -3.19 -7.51 -1.66
CA THR A 24 -2.00 -7.63 -2.52
C THR A 24 -0.86 -8.30 -1.77
N LEU A 25 -0.07 -7.56 -0.99
CA LEU A 25 1.03 -8.08 -0.17
C LEU A 25 0.51 -8.80 1.08
N LEU A 26 -0.61 -8.35 1.64
CA LEU A 26 -1.30 -8.95 2.78
C LEU A 26 -2.54 -9.72 2.31
N ASP A 27 -2.72 -10.90 2.90
CA ASP A 27 -3.95 -11.70 2.83
C ASP A 27 -4.77 -11.57 4.13
N ASP A 28 -5.82 -12.39 4.28
CA ASP A 28 -6.70 -12.41 5.46
C ASP A 28 -5.97 -12.78 6.76
N ARG A 29 -4.77 -13.38 6.71
CA ARG A 29 -3.93 -13.69 7.87
C ARG A 29 -3.27 -12.46 8.46
N TYR A 30 -3.11 -11.42 7.67
CA TYR A 30 -2.60 -10.11 8.05
C TYR A 30 -1.22 -10.13 8.75
N ASP A 31 -0.30 -10.97 8.23
CA ASP A 31 1.03 -11.14 8.81
C ASP A 31 1.99 -10.03 8.36
N LEU A 32 2.05 -8.95 9.14
CA LEU A 32 2.94 -7.80 8.87
C LEU A 32 4.43 -8.17 8.93
N ARG A 33 4.80 -9.15 9.78
CA ARG A 33 6.19 -9.59 9.90
C ARG A 33 6.62 -10.28 8.61
N ALA A 34 5.87 -11.27 8.17
CA ALA A 34 6.19 -12.00 6.95
C ALA A 34 6.15 -11.10 5.71
N ALA A 35 5.23 -10.12 5.66
CA ALA A 35 5.21 -9.10 4.62
C ALA A 35 6.48 -8.24 4.62
N GLY A 36 6.96 -7.82 5.81
CA GLY A 36 8.22 -7.10 5.97
C GLY A 36 9.42 -7.91 5.49
N GLU A 37 9.51 -9.18 5.89
CA GLU A 37 10.57 -10.12 5.49
C GLU A 37 10.56 -10.39 3.98
N ALA A 38 9.38 -10.48 3.34
CA ALA A 38 9.26 -10.64 1.90
C ALA A 38 9.83 -9.44 1.14
N MET A 39 9.51 -8.21 1.57
CA MET A 39 10.07 -7.00 0.98
C MET A 39 11.58 -6.90 1.20
N ASP A 40 12.08 -7.29 2.37
CA ASP A 40 13.51 -7.26 2.68
C ASP A 40 14.29 -8.29 1.84
N THR A 41 13.68 -9.43 1.53
CA THR A 41 14.24 -10.42 0.61
C THR A 41 14.49 -9.80 -0.78
N LEU A 42 13.56 -9.01 -1.31
CA LEU A 42 13.78 -8.33 -2.59
C LEU A 42 14.82 -7.22 -2.46
N HIS A 43 14.90 -6.55 -1.32
CA HIS A 43 15.93 -5.52 -1.09
C HIS A 43 17.35 -6.10 -1.21
N GLU A 44 17.59 -7.30 -0.68
CA GLU A 44 18.87 -8.01 -0.79
C GLU A 44 19.27 -8.30 -2.25
N HIS A 45 18.31 -8.23 -3.18
CA HIS A 45 18.52 -8.36 -4.63
C HIS A 45 18.51 -7.03 -5.39
N GLY A 46 18.70 -5.90 -4.68
CA GLY A 46 18.80 -4.57 -5.29
C GLY A 46 17.46 -3.91 -5.64
N CYS A 47 16.36 -4.39 -5.06
CA CYS A 47 15.04 -3.77 -5.21
C CYS A 47 14.75 -2.82 -4.05
N ILE A 48 14.05 -1.72 -4.30
CA ILE A 48 13.42 -0.91 -3.26
C ILE A 48 11.92 -1.15 -3.33
N CYS A 49 11.37 -1.73 -2.25
CA CYS A 49 9.93 -1.97 -2.14
C CYS A 49 9.26 -0.83 -1.39
N VAL A 50 8.31 -0.17 -2.04
CA VAL A 50 7.59 1.01 -1.56
C VAL A 50 6.12 0.64 -1.33
N PRO A 51 5.69 0.42 -0.09
CA PRO A 51 4.28 0.19 0.21
C PRO A 51 3.44 1.44 -0.09
N ALA A 52 2.25 1.24 -0.68
CA ALA A 52 1.29 2.30 -0.99
C ALA A 52 -0.12 1.86 -0.55
N SER A 53 -0.64 2.44 0.52
CA SER A 53 -1.85 1.94 1.16
C SER A 53 -2.88 3.03 1.47
N SER A 54 -4.12 2.61 1.72
CA SER A 54 -5.16 3.44 2.32
C SER A 54 -4.99 3.66 3.82
N LYS A 55 -4.04 2.97 4.45
CA LYS A 55 -3.72 3.08 5.88
C LYS A 55 -3.14 4.44 6.24
N THR A 56 -3.27 4.81 7.51
CA THR A 56 -2.65 6.02 8.09
C THR A 56 -1.14 5.88 8.19
N HIS A 57 -0.46 7.01 8.41
CA HIS A 57 0.97 7.03 8.73
C HIS A 57 1.30 6.11 9.92
N LEU A 58 0.50 6.15 11.01
CA LEU A 58 0.73 5.33 12.19
C LEU A 58 0.59 3.83 11.91
N GLU A 59 -0.42 3.44 11.11
CA GLU A 59 -0.57 2.04 10.69
C GLU A 59 0.61 1.57 9.83
N MET A 60 1.14 2.43 8.94
CA MET A 60 2.29 2.10 8.11
C MET A 60 3.58 1.97 8.92
N MET A 61 3.72 2.72 10.00
CA MET A 61 4.85 2.56 10.93
C MET A 61 4.88 1.18 11.58
N GLU A 62 3.73 0.53 11.81
CA GLU A 62 3.69 -0.84 12.36
C GLU A 62 4.36 -1.84 11.40
N LEU A 63 4.10 -1.74 10.09
CA LEU A 63 4.78 -2.57 9.09
C LEU A 63 6.30 -2.33 9.10
N ASN A 64 6.73 -1.08 9.19
CA ASN A 64 8.14 -0.72 9.19
C ASN A 64 8.92 -1.25 10.41
N LYS A 65 8.27 -1.54 11.53
CA LYS A 65 8.92 -2.19 12.69
C LYS A 65 9.48 -3.57 12.36
N PHE A 66 8.93 -4.22 11.35
CA PHE A 66 9.36 -5.56 10.91
C PHE A 66 10.34 -5.51 9.71
N ARG A 67 10.73 -4.30 9.26
CA ARG A 67 11.66 -4.10 8.14
C ARG A 67 13.09 -3.94 8.62
N LYS A 68 13.99 -4.75 8.07
CA LYS A 68 15.45 -4.60 8.23
C LYS A 68 15.97 -3.44 7.36
N PHE A 69 15.34 -3.24 6.20
CA PHE A 69 15.69 -2.20 5.23
C PHE A 69 14.49 -1.27 5.01
N PRO A 70 14.29 -0.25 5.86
CA PRO A 70 13.17 0.66 5.70
C PRO A 70 13.27 1.42 4.37
N SER A 71 12.10 1.60 3.75
CA SER A 71 11.94 2.30 2.47
C SER A 71 10.90 3.41 2.62
N PRO A 72 10.79 4.33 1.64
CA PRO A 72 9.65 5.23 1.59
C PRO A 72 8.34 4.45 1.60
N TYR A 73 7.26 5.07 2.06
CA TYR A 73 5.92 4.53 1.93
C TYR A 73 4.88 5.62 1.70
N ILE A 74 3.86 5.26 0.96
CA ILE A 74 2.73 6.12 0.59
C ILE A 74 1.55 5.73 1.46
N PHE A 75 0.93 6.68 2.13
CA PHE A 75 -0.18 6.44 3.04
C PHE A 75 -1.42 7.26 2.67
N GLU A 76 -2.58 6.88 3.21
CA GLU A 76 -3.87 7.51 2.95
C GLU A 76 -4.17 7.71 1.45
N ASN A 77 -3.96 6.62 0.64
CA ASN A 77 -4.18 6.64 -0.81
C ASN A 77 -3.41 7.74 -1.55
N GLY A 78 -2.23 8.11 -1.06
CA GLY A 78 -1.39 9.14 -1.68
C GLY A 78 -1.63 10.55 -1.15
N ALA A 79 -2.38 10.73 -0.08
CA ALA A 79 -2.45 11.99 0.65
C ALA A 79 -1.18 12.27 1.45
N GLY A 80 -0.32 11.25 1.64
CA GLY A 80 0.97 11.45 2.26
C GLY A 80 2.06 10.48 1.82
N LEU A 81 3.30 10.90 2.04
CA LEU A 81 4.54 10.16 1.75
C LEU A 81 5.51 10.31 2.93
N CYS A 82 6.05 9.21 3.39
CA CYS A 82 7.09 9.23 4.42
C CYS A 82 8.41 8.70 3.87
N TRP A 83 9.50 9.41 4.12
CA TRP A 83 10.86 8.99 3.80
C TRP A 83 11.54 8.42 5.05
N PRO A 84 12.34 7.36 4.95
CA PRO A 84 12.99 6.74 6.11
C PRO A 84 13.88 7.68 6.93
N SER A 85 14.45 8.70 6.28
CA SER A 85 15.38 9.66 6.88
C SER A 85 14.73 11.01 7.23
N ALA A 86 13.46 11.21 6.86
CA ALA A 86 12.77 12.47 7.17
C ALA A 86 12.19 12.44 8.59
N PRO A 87 12.27 13.54 9.36
CA PRO A 87 11.68 13.61 10.69
C PRO A 87 10.16 13.61 10.67
N GLU A 88 9.56 14.13 9.61
CA GLU A 88 8.12 14.28 9.44
C GLU A 88 7.68 13.81 8.04
N PRO A 89 6.48 13.26 7.89
CA PRO A 89 5.95 12.91 6.59
C PRO A 89 5.57 14.15 5.75
N GLU A 90 5.60 14.00 4.43
CA GLU A 90 5.03 14.96 3.51
C GLU A 90 3.52 14.72 3.38
N HIS A 91 2.73 15.81 3.35
CA HIS A 91 1.29 15.78 3.15
C HIS A 91 0.92 16.49 1.86
N PHE A 92 -0.11 16.00 1.17
CA PHE A 92 -0.57 16.51 -0.11
C PHE A 92 -2.08 16.76 -0.08
N GLY A 93 -2.51 17.80 -0.81
CA GLY A 93 -3.91 18.18 -0.87
C GLY A 93 -4.41 18.80 0.43
N ARG A 94 -5.71 18.70 0.67
CA ARG A 94 -6.38 19.22 1.87
C ARG A 94 -6.15 18.30 3.06
N ASP A 95 -6.10 18.91 4.23
CA ASP A 95 -6.06 18.17 5.47
C ASP A 95 -7.43 17.58 5.83
N THR A 96 -7.43 16.70 6.82
CA THR A 96 -8.65 15.99 7.26
C THR A 96 -9.70 16.93 7.86
N ASP A 97 -9.32 18.04 8.49
CA ASP A 97 -10.25 19.00 9.08
C ASP A 97 -10.98 19.77 7.96
N GLU A 98 -10.26 20.28 6.97
CA GLU A 98 -10.85 20.90 5.78
C GLU A 98 -11.79 19.94 5.03
N ILE A 99 -11.41 18.66 4.89
CA ILE A 99 -12.26 17.63 4.27
C ILE A 99 -13.55 17.45 5.07
N CYS A 100 -13.47 17.40 6.40
CA CYS A 100 -14.65 17.25 7.26
C CYS A 100 -15.59 18.43 7.19
N ASP A 101 -15.05 19.66 7.18
CA ASP A 101 -15.85 20.87 7.03
C ASP A 101 -16.62 20.88 5.72
N LEU A 102 -16.00 20.46 4.63
CA LEU A 102 -16.65 20.30 3.33
C LEU A 102 -17.70 19.20 3.32
N LEU A 103 -17.44 18.06 3.99
CA LEU A 103 -18.39 16.98 4.15
C LEU A 103 -19.63 17.42 4.94
N ASP A 104 -19.47 18.20 6.01
CA ASP A 104 -20.57 18.73 6.79
C ASP A 104 -21.40 19.74 5.99
N HIS A 105 -20.74 20.54 5.13
CA HIS A 105 -21.45 21.44 4.22
C HIS A 105 -22.29 20.66 3.19
N ILE A 106 -21.73 19.61 2.56
CA ILE A 106 -22.44 18.73 1.63
C ILE A 106 -23.62 18.04 2.30
N ARG A 107 -23.44 17.55 3.54
CA ARG A 107 -24.51 16.92 4.30
C ARG A 107 -25.67 17.90 4.58
N GLY A 108 -25.36 19.16 4.86
CA GLY A 108 -26.37 20.21 5.07
C GLY A 108 -27.13 20.61 3.79
N ALA A 109 -26.52 20.43 2.62
CA ALA A 109 -27.09 20.78 1.32
C ALA A 109 -27.86 19.62 0.64
N HIS A 110 -27.53 18.37 1.00
CA HIS A 110 -28.08 17.15 0.40
C HIS A 110 -28.40 16.12 1.49
N ASP A 111 -29.37 15.26 1.23
CA ASP A 111 -29.84 14.23 2.16
C ASP A 111 -29.08 12.92 1.97
N PHE A 112 -27.74 12.95 2.03
CA PHE A 112 -26.90 11.77 1.96
C PHE A 112 -26.69 11.11 3.32
N HIS A 113 -26.83 9.79 3.37
CA HIS A 113 -26.68 9.01 4.59
C HIS A 113 -25.31 8.31 4.64
N TYR A 114 -24.44 8.81 5.53
CA TYR A 114 -23.12 8.23 5.81
C TYR A 114 -22.62 8.62 7.19
N ARG A 115 -21.71 7.83 7.73
CA ARG A 115 -20.97 8.16 8.96
C ARG A 115 -19.49 8.16 8.72
N THR A 116 -18.82 9.22 9.08
CA THR A 116 -17.35 9.29 9.01
C THR A 116 -16.71 8.61 10.22
N PHE A 117 -15.41 8.30 10.13
CA PHE A 117 -14.67 7.76 11.28
C PHE A 117 -14.69 8.67 12.50
N ARG A 118 -14.95 9.97 12.37
CA ARG A 118 -15.19 10.87 13.51
C ARG A 118 -16.48 10.55 14.27
N HIS A 119 -17.51 10.07 13.56
CA HIS A 119 -18.82 9.74 14.14
C HIS A 119 -18.91 8.30 14.66
N ILE A 120 -17.99 7.42 14.23
CA ILE A 120 -17.96 6.01 14.64
C ILE A 120 -17.09 5.93 15.91
N SER A 121 -17.60 5.33 16.98
CA SER A 121 -16.81 5.09 18.20
C SER A 121 -15.73 4.03 17.97
N ASP A 122 -14.68 4.03 18.79
CA ASP A 122 -13.60 3.02 18.67
C ASP A 122 -14.12 1.60 18.87
N VAL A 123 -15.07 1.41 19.80
CA VAL A 123 -15.71 0.10 20.05
C VAL A 123 -16.50 -0.36 18.81
N GLU A 124 -17.23 0.54 18.17
CA GLU A 124 -17.98 0.25 16.97
C GLU A 124 -17.04 -0.04 15.78
N LEU A 125 -15.97 0.75 15.62
CA LEU A 125 -14.98 0.53 14.59
C LEU A 125 -14.32 -0.85 14.75
N GLN A 126 -13.95 -1.25 15.97
CA GLN A 126 -13.45 -2.59 16.27
C GLN A 126 -14.46 -3.68 15.87
N ALA A 127 -15.75 -3.50 16.20
CA ALA A 127 -16.79 -4.46 15.85
C ALA A 127 -16.98 -4.62 14.34
N ILE A 128 -16.90 -3.52 13.58
CA ILE A 128 -17.04 -3.52 12.12
C ILE A 128 -15.82 -4.13 11.43
N THR A 129 -14.61 -3.81 11.92
CA THR A 129 -13.35 -4.13 11.23
C THR A 129 -12.65 -5.38 11.73
N GLY A 130 -12.86 -5.74 13.00
CA GLY A 130 -12.08 -6.77 13.71
C GLY A 130 -10.73 -6.27 14.23
N LEU A 131 -10.46 -4.97 14.13
CA LEU A 131 -9.20 -4.38 14.63
C LEU A 131 -9.10 -4.45 16.15
N SER A 132 -7.88 -4.52 16.68
CA SER A 132 -7.62 -4.28 18.09
C SER A 132 -7.93 -2.81 18.46
N ALA A 133 -8.07 -2.51 19.75
CA ALA A 133 -8.32 -1.15 20.21
C ALA A 133 -7.22 -0.16 19.75
N SER A 134 -5.95 -0.57 19.84
CA SER A 134 -4.84 0.26 19.38
C SER A 134 -4.84 0.46 17.86
N ALA A 135 -5.15 -0.58 17.09
CA ALA A 135 -5.21 -0.47 15.63
C ALA A 135 -6.40 0.40 15.17
N ALA A 136 -7.56 0.30 15.85
CA ALA A 136 -8.70 1.17 15.57
C ALA A 136 -8.40 2.64 15.87
N ALA A 137 -7.70 2.93 16.98
CA ALA A 137 -7.24 4.28 17.29
C ALA A 137 -6.27 4.79 16.20
N SER A 138 -5.26 3.99 15.80
CA SER A 138 -4.32 4.36 14.73
C SER A 138 -5.02 4.61 13.39
N ALA A 139 -6.05 3.82 13.05
CA ALA A 139 -6.81 3.98 11.82
C ALA A 139 -7.63 5.28 11.75
N LYS A 140 -7.91 5.89 12.91
CA LYS A 140 -8.63 7.18 13.02
C LYS A 140 -7.70 8.40 12.97
N GLU A 141 -6.40 8.22 13.16
CA GLU A 141 -5.38 9.29 13.09
C GLU A 141 -5.08 9.68 11.64
N ARG A 142 -6.08 10.27 11.00
CA ARG A 142 -6.04 10.70 9.60
C ARG A 142 -5.51 12.11 9.47
N THR A 143 -4.77 12.36 8.40
CA THR A 143 -4.15 13.66 8.11
C THR A 143 -4.58 14.25 6.77
N GLY A 144 -4.98 13.43 5.78
CA GLY A 144 -5.34 13.89 4.44
C GLY A 144 -6.49 13.10 3.82
N SER A 145 -7.20 12.28 4.60
CA SER A 145 -8.38 11.55 4.13
C SER A 145 -9.40 11.33 5.24
N MET A 146 -10.66 11.13 4.89
CA MET A 146 -11.72 10.77 5.82
C MET A 146 -12.48 9.54 5.31
N PRO A 147 -12.27 8.36 5.95
CA PRO A 147 -13.08 7.19 5.67
C PRO A 147 -14.50 7.39 6.18
N LEU A 148 -15.45 6.84 5.44
CA LEU A 148 -16.86 6.85 5.79
C LEU A 148 -17.51 5.50 5.51
N LEU A 149 -18.45 5.15 6.37
CA LEU A 149 -19.38 4.07 6.16
C LEU A 149 -20.57 4.65 5.39
N TRP A 150 -20.76 4.15 4.16
CA TRP A 150 -21.86 4.57 3.33
C TRP A 150 -23.12 3.79 3.71
N GLU A 151 -24.22 4.51 3.98
CA GLU A 151 -25.49 3.97 4.49
C GLU A 151 -26.68 4.26 3.54
N ASP A 152 -26.35 4.63 2.30
CA ASP A 152 -27.34 4.98 1.29
C ASP A 152 -27.21 4.08 0.03
N SER A 153 -28.02 4.34 -0.99
CA SER A 153 -28.02 3.58 -2.24
C SER A 153 -26.73 3.77 -3.05
N PRO A 154 -26.41 2.83 -3.95
CA PRO A 154 -25.29 3.01 -4.90
C PRO A 154 -25.47 4.24 -5.79
N GLN A 155 -26.71 4.57 -6.20
CA GLN A 155 -27.00 5.77 -7.00
C GLN A 155 -26.73 7.06 -6.24
N ALA A 156 -27.08 7.08 -4.93
CA ALA A 156 -26.76 8.21 -4.08
C ALA A 156 -25.23 8.39 -3.92
N LEU A 157 -24.45 7.28 -3.90
CA LEU A 157 -22.99 7.34 -3.87
C LEU A 157 -22.40 7.98 -5.15
N GLU A 158 -22.98 7.69 -6.30
CA GLU A 158 -22.58 8.33 -7.56
C GLU A 158 -22.83 9.85 -7.50
N SER A 159 -24.04 10.26 -7.10
CA SER A 159 -24.40 11.68 -6.94
C SER A 159 -23.53 12.39 -5.89
N PHE A 160 -23.21 11.71 -4.78
CA PHE A 160 -22.29 12.21 -3.76
C PHE A 160 -20.87 12.39 -4.32
N SER A 161 -20.38 11.42 -5.09
CA SER A 161 -19.07 11.50 -5.74
C SER A 161 -19.01 12.66 -6.74
N GLU A 162 -20.07 12.90 -7.50
CA GLU A 162 -20.18 14.04 -8.40
C GLU A 162 -20.14 15.36 -7.62
N ALA A 163 -20.97 15.49 -6.56
CA ALA A 163 -21.01 16.70 -5.73
C ALA A 163 -19.62 17.01 -5.13
N LEU A 164 -18.93 16.01 -4.60
CA LEU A 164 -17.58 16.16 -4.08
C LEU A 164 -16.57 16.56 -5.15
N SER A 165 -16.71 16.03 -6.36
CA SER A 165 -15.81 16.38 -7.48
C SER A 165 -15.88 17.84 -7.86
N PHE A 166 -17.03 18.51 -7.74
CA PHE A 166 -17.19 19.95 -8.00
C PHE A 166 -16.42 20.82 -7.01
N ILE A 167 -16.21 20.33 -5.80
CA ILE A 167 -15.46 21.05 -4.75
C ILE A 167 -14.01 20.56 -4.59
N GLY A 168 -13.52 19.76 -5.55
CA GLY A 168 -12.13 19.30 -5.61
C GLY A 168 -11.82 18.14 -4.67
N LEU A 169 -12.82 17.39 -4.25
CA LEU A 169 -12.67 16.13 -3.51
C LEU A 169 -13.01 14.93 -4.40
N GLN A 170 -12.61 13.74 -3.98
CA GLN A 170 -12.97 12.49 -4.63
C GLN A 170 -13.35 11.42 -3.60
N VAL A 171 -14.14 10.45 -4.05
CA VAL A 171 -14.46 9.23 -3.30
C VAL A 171 -13.61 8.09 -3.85
N VAL A 172 -12.83 7.47 -2.99
CA VAL A 172 -12.09 6.23 -3.29
C VAL A 172 -12.79 5.08 -2.60
N GLN A 173 -13.26 4.12 -3.39
CA GLN A 173 -13.90 2.92 -2.86
C GLN A 173 -12.85 1.93 -2.38
N GLY A 174 -12.91 1.58 -1.09
CA GLY A 174 -12.24 0.43 -0.50
C GLY A 174 -13.20 -0.76 -0.37
N GLY A 175 -12.83 -1.75 0.45
CA GLY A 175 -13.68 -2.92 0.68
C GLY A 175 -14.97 -2.58 1.44
N ARG A 176 -14.86 -2.17 2.70
CA ARG A 176 -16.02 -1.85 3.58
C ARG A 176 -16.32 -0.36 3.65
N PHE A 177 -15.32 0.47 3.41
CA PHE A 177 -15.39 1.92 3.57
C PHE A 177 -15.08 2.60 2.25
N CYS A 178 -15.70 3.75 2.06
CA CYS A 178 -15.22 4.73 1.09
C CYS A 178 -14.28 5.69 1.81
N ALA A 179 -13.29 6.22 1.14
CA ALA A 179 -12.46 7.31 1.66
C ALA A 179 -12.65 8.56 0.82
N VAL A 180 -12.85 9.70 1.48
CA VAL A 180 -12.86 11.02 0.83
C VAL A 180 -11.52 11.67 1.04
N LEU A 181 -10.92 12.17 -0.05
CA LEU A 181 -9.64 12.86 -0.03
C LEU A 181 -9.60 13.92 -1.14
N ASP A 182 -8.57 14.74 -1.14
CA ASP A 182 -8.37 15.73 -2.20
C ASP A 182 -8.24 15.04 -3.57
N LYS A 183 -8.86 15.61 -4.59
CA LYS A 183 -8.89 15.04 -5.95
C LYS A 183 -7.51 14.95 -6.59
N SER A 184 -6.54 15.74 -6.16
CA SER A 184 -5.16 15.69 -6.62
C SER A 184 -4.38 14.50 -6.02
N CYS A 185 -4.85 13.89 -4.93
CA CYS A 185 -4.17 12.81 -4.23
C CYS A 185 -4.60 11.45 -4.77
N ASN A 186 -3.63 10.60 -5.08
CA ASN A 186 -3.80 9.17 -5.41
C ASN A 186 -2.46 8.45 -5.23
N LYS A 187 -2.45 7.13 -5.19
CA LYS A 187 -1.22 6.35 -5.05
C LYS A 187 -0.19 6.64 -6.14
N GLY A 188 -0.64 6.98 -7.35
CA GLY A 188 0.21 7.38 -8.47
C GLY A 188 0.95 8.71 -8.24
N LEU A 189 0.37 9.66 -7.49
CA LEU A 189 1.08 10.88 -7.08
C LEU A 189 2.29 10.55 -6.22
N GLY A 190 2.08 9.74 -5.17
CA GLY A 190 3.17 9.29 -4.29
C GLY A 190 4.23 8.50 -5.07
N MET A 191 3.81 7.60 -5.95
CA MET A 191 4.72 6.85 -6.82
C MET A 191 5.60 7.77 -7.68
N ARG A 192 5.03 8.80 -8.33
CA ARG A 192 5.81 9.76 -9.14
C ARG A 192 6.88 10.45 -8.30
N LYS A 193 6.53 10.93 -7.10
CA LYS A 193 7.48 11.61 -6.20
C LYS A 193 8.63 10.70 -5.78
N VAL A 194 8.32 9.44 -5.45
CA VAL A 194 9.37 8.47 -5.11
C VAL A 194 10.22 8.14 -6.33
N ALA A 195 9.61 7.88 -7.49
CA ALA A 195 10.33 7.58 -8.70
C ALA A 195 11.28 8.73 -9.12
N GLU A 196 10.82 9.98 -9.07
CA GLU A 196 11.63 11.17 -9.34
C GLU A 196 12.86 11.25 -8.43
N HIS A 197 12.71 10.90 -7.13
CA HIS A 197 13.83 10.89 -6.19
C HIS A 197 14.92 9.89 -6.57
N PHE A 198 14.54 8.72 -7.10
CA PHE A 198 15.49 7.67 -7.47
C PHE A 198 15.97 7.75 -8.93
N MET A 199 15.34 8.56 -9.77
CA MET A 199 15.82 8.78 -11.14
C MET A 199 17.18 9.48 -11.14
N ARG A 200 18.13 8.94 -11.92
CA ARG A 200 19.43 9.54 -12.19
C ARG A 200 19.65 9.57 -13.71
N PRO A 201 20.40 10.53 -14.25
CA PRO A 201 20.69 10.59 -15.70
C PRO A 201 21.27 9.28 -16.24
N GLU A 202 22.11 8.62 -15.44
CA GLU A 202 22.87 7.43 -15.84
C GLU A 202 22.16 6.11 -15.48
N ALA A 203 21.11 6.15 -14.64
CA ALA A 203 20.42 4.97 -14.14
C ALA A 203 18.95 5.26 -13.85
N LYS A 204 18.10 4.81 -14.76
CA LYS A 204 16.64 4.85 -14.57
C LYS A 204 16.18 3.49 -14.03
N PRO A 205 15.63 3.43 -12.80
CA PRO A 205 15.06 2.18 -12.29
C PRO A 205 13.83 1.77 -13.09
N ILE A 206 13.62 0.47 -13.20
CA ILE A 206 12.37 -0.09 -13.75
C ILE A 206 11.31 -0.02 -12.65
N LEU A 207 10.15 0.52 -13.00
CA LEU A 207 9.02 0.71 -12.10
C LEU A 207 8.08 -0.50 -12.20
N VAL A 208 7.88 -1.20 -11.10
CA VAL A 208 6.90 -2.28 -10.98
C VAL A 208 5.82 -1.84 -10.02
N SER A 209 4.56 -2.05 -10.35
CA SER A 209 3.43 -1.75 -9.44
C SER A 209 2.53 -2.96 -9.26
N CYS A 210 2.13 -3.21 -8.01
CA CYS A 210 1.27 -4.31 -7.58
C CYS A 210 0.01 -3.75 -6.93
N GLY A 211 -1.17 -4.25 -7.33
CA GLY A 211 -2.44 -3.83 -6.76
C GLY A 211 -3.60 -4.76 -7.15
N ASP A 212 -4.72 -4.64 -6.45
CA ASP A 212 -5.91 -5.49 -6.64
C ASP A 212 -7.20 -4.70 -6.91
N ALA A 213 -7.20 -3.37 -6.65
CA ALA A 213 -8.41 -2.58 -6.59
C ALA A 213 -8.34 -1.28 -7.43
N LYS A 214 -9.47 -0.57 -7.52
CA LYS A 214 -9.59 0.66 -8.33
C LYS A 214 -8.64 1.78 -7.88
N ASN A 215 -8.36 1.89 -6.58
CA ASN A 215 -7.45 2.89 -6.04
C ASN A 215 -5.97 2.67 -6.40
N ASP A 216 -5.64 1.53 -7.03
CA ASP A 216 -4.30 1.22 -7.52
C ASP A 216 -4.09 1.57 -8.98
N LEU A 217 -5.17 1.84 -9.74
CA LEU A 217 -5.11 1.99 -11.19
C LEU A 217 -4.16 3.08 -11.65
N GLU A 218 -4.11 4.24 -10.97
CA GLU A 218 -3.19 5.31 -11.30
C GLU A 218 -1.72 4.92 -11.06
N MET A 219 -1.46 4.16 -10.00
CA MET A 219 -0.13 3.62 -9.71
C MET A 219 0.26 2.53 -10.72
N LEU A 220 -0.65 1.61 -11.03
CA LEU A 220 -0.46 0.56 -12.03
C LEU A 220 -0.20 1.14 -13.42
N ALA A 221 -0.91 2.20 -13.80
CA ALA A 221 -0.76 2.84 -15.11
C ALA A 221 0.58 3.58 -15.30
N LEU A 222 1.27 3.94 -14.23
CA LEU A 222 2.56 4.63 -14.27
C LEU A 222 3.75 3.68 -14.31
N ALA A 223 3.54 2.39 -14.07
CA ALA A 223 4.59 1.40 -14.01
C ALA A 223 5.13 1.02 -15.40
N ASP A 224 6.36 0.54 -15.47
CA ASP A 224 6.87 -0.16 -16.64
C ASP A 224 6.28 -1.60 -16.70
N ILE A 225 5.99 -2.18 -15.52
CA ILE A 225 5.38 -3.51 -15.37
C ILE A 225 4.26 -3.41 -14.30
N ALA A 226 3.04 -3.73 -14.71
CA ALA A 226 1.89 -3.81 -13.80
C ALA A 226 1.63 -5.25 -13.36
N VAL A 227 1.30 -5.46 -12.09
CA VAL A 227 0.97 -6.77 -11.52
C VAL A 227 -0.37 -6.68 -10.82
N LEU A 228 -1.36 -7.38 -11.38
CA LEU A 228 -2.70 -7.42 -10.83
C LEU A 228 -2.87 -8.63 -9.92
N PHE A 229 -3.36 -8.39 -8.73
CA PHE A 229 -3.78 -9.40 -7.78
C PHE A 229 -5.30 -9.59 -7.83
N PRO A 230 -5.81 -10.80 -7.61
CA PRO A 230 -7.24 -11.02 -7.60
C PRO A 230 -7.84 -10.50 -6.30
N SER A 231 -9.01 -9.89 -6.39
CA SER A 231 -9.84 -9.57 -5.22
C SER A 231 -10.33 -10.85 -4.52
N THR A 232 -10.92 -10.73 -3.35
CA THR A 232 -11.40 -11.86 -2.54
C THR A 232 -12.39 -12.79 -3.27
N ASN A 233 -13.06 -12.30 -4.31
CA ASN A 233 -13.95 -13.11 -5.16
C ASN A 233 -13.22 -13.75 -6.37
N GLY A 234 -11.90 -13.63 -6.45
CA GLY A 234 -11.07 -14.18 -7.53
C GLY A 234 -11.09 -13.37 -8.82
N GLN A 235 -11.69 -12.18 -8.83
CA GLN A 235 -11.75 -11.32 -10.02
C GLN A 235 -10.63 -10.26 -9.98
N TYR A 236 -10.12 -9.93 -11.16
CA TYR A 236 -9.18 -8.83 -11.33
C TYR A 236 -9.91 -7.55 -11.67
N VAL A 237 -9.43 -6.41 -11.16
CA VAL A 237 -9.91 -5.11 -11.59
C VAL A 237 -9.69 -4.94 -13.09
N PRO A 238 -10.69 -4.48 -13.87
CA PRO A 238 -10.50 -4.25 -15.31
C PRO A 238 -9.39 -3.21 -15.55
N PHE A 239 -8.34 -3.62 -16.22
CA PHE A 239 -7.17 -2.79 -16.49
C PHE A 239 -6.51 -3.18 -17.82
N ASN A 240 -5.98 -2.19 -18.53
CA ASN A 240 -5.25 -2.41 -19.76
C ASN A 240 -3.88 -1.72 -19.68
N HIS A 241 -2.82 -2.49 -19.86
CA HIS A 241 -1.45 -2.01 -19.80
C HIS A 241 -0.56 -2.83 -20.76
N PRO A 242 0.46 -2.23 -21.42
CA PRO A 242 1.34 -2.94 -22.37
C PRO A 242 2.04 -4.17 -21.76
N VAL A 243 2.44 -4.09 -20.48
CA VAL A 243 3.09 -5.18 -19.76
C VAL A 243 2.34 -5.43 -18.47
N VAL A 244 1.43 -6.39 -18.47
CA VAL A 244 0.63 -6.77 -17.30
C VAL A 244 0.82 -8.23 -16.95
N HIS A 245 1.01 -8.52 -15.67
CA HIS A 245 1.05 -9.84 -15.09
C HIS A 245 -0.13 -10.04 -14.14
N TYR A 246 -0.60 -11.28 -14.03
CA TYR A 246 -1.70 -11.65 -13.15
C TYR A 246 -1.19 -12.64 -12.10
N ALA A 247 -1.18 -12.22 -10.84
CA ALA A 247 -0.83 -13.09 -9.73
C ALA A 247 -1.98 -14.07 -9.43
N ALA A 248 -1.67 -15.27 -8.98
CA ALA A 248 -2.69 -16.29 -8.72
C ALA A 248 -3.56 -15.98 -7.50
N THR A 249 -2.97 -15.39 -6.47
CA THR A 249 -3.64 -15.01 -5.21
C THR A 249 -2.83 -13.95 -4.47
N SER A 250 -3.42 -13.32 -3.46
CA SER A 250 -2.76 -12.34 -2.57
C SER A 250 -1.93 -13.04 -1.48
N GLY A 251 -1.20 -12.23 -0.70
CA GLY A 251 -0.40 -12.66 0.44
C GLY A 251 1.10 -12.69 0.15
N HIS A 252 1.89 -12.50 1.19
CA HIS A 252 3.32 -12.26 1.12
C HIS A 252 4.11 -13.37 0.41
N GLU A 253 3.70 -14.64 0.55
CA GLU A 253 4.36 -15.78 -0.10
C GLU A 253 4.17 -15.71 -1.64
N HIS A 254 2.94 -15.54 -2.09
CA HIS A 254 2.60 -15.46 -3.51
C HIS A 254 3.09 -14.15 -4.14
N TRP A 255 3.03 -13.06 -3.38
CA TRP A 255 3.60 -11.79 -3.81
C TRP A 255 5.12 -11.93 -4.05
N LEU A 256 5.86 -12.51 -3.09
CA LEU A 256 7.30 -12.72 -3.22
C LEU A 256 7.63 -13.66 -4.39
N GLN A 257 6.89 -14.76 -4.54
CA GLN A 257 7.07 -15.69 -5.66
C GLN A 257 6.84 -15.00 -7.01
N THR A 258 5.76 -14.21 -7.12
CA THR A 258 5.44 -13.45 -8.34
C THR A 258 6.54 -12.44 -8.65
N MET A 259 7.02 -11.70 -7.64
CA MET A 259 8.09 -10.74 -7.81
C MET A 259 9.40 -11.41 -8.25
N ARG A 260 9.79 -12.50 -7.61
CA ARG A 260 11.00 -13.26 -8.01
C ARG A 260 10.94 -13.67 -9.47
N HIS A 261 9.80 -14.19 -9.91
CA HIS A 261 9.60 -14.59 -11.31
C HIS A 261 9.75 -13.40 -12.26
N ILE A 262 9.08 -12.28 -12.00
CA ILE A 262 9.11 -11.08 -12.85
C ILE A 262 10.50 -10.44 -12.89
N LEU A 263 11.18 -10.40 -11.75
CA LEU A 263 12.49 -9.77 -11.61
C LEU A 263 13.65 -10.68 -12.03
N GLY A 264 13.39 -11.96 -12.36
CA GLY A 264 14.40 -12.94 -12.71
C GLY A 264 15.34 -13.28 -11.55
N ILE A 265 14.80 -13.31 -10.33
CA ILE A 265 15.54 -13.68 -9.12
C ILE A 265 15.36 -15.18 -8.89
N GLU A 266 16.40 -15.97 -9.14
CA GLU A 266 16.39 -17.41 -8.89
C GLU A 266 16.36 -17.71 -7.38
N GLU A 267 15.64 -18.78 -7.00
CA GLU A 267 15.76 -19.30 -5.64
C GLU A 267 17.14 -19.90 -5.47
N SER A 268 17.95 -19.34 -4.56
CA SER A 268 19.13 -20.04 -4.09
C SER A 268 18.67 -21.27 -3.30
N PHE A 269 18.66 -22.44 -3.91
CA PHE A 269 18.51 -23.69 -3.19
C PHE A 269 19.68 -23.79 -2.20
N SER A 270 19.41 -23.60 -0.94
CA SER A 270 20.33 -23.99 0.12
C SER A 270 20.34 -25.53 0.16
N GLU A 271 21.37 -26.14 -0.43
CA GLU A 271 21.69 -27.56 -0.29
C GLU A 271 22.07 -27.90 1.15
N HIS A 272 21.14 -27.77 2.10
CA HIS A 272 21.41 -28.12 3.50
C HIS A 272 20.33 -29.00 4.13
N SER A 273 19.66 -29.87 3.34
CA SER A 273 18.73 -30.85 3.93
C SER A 273 18.81 -32.28 3.34
N LEU A 274 19.93 -32.66 2.75
CA LEU A 274 20.15 -34.05 2.32
C LEU A 274 21.48 -34.57 2.85
N ASP A 275 21.62 -34.71 4.17
CA ASP A 275 22.60 -35.67 4.72
C ASP A 275 22.30 -36.01 6.18
N ARG A 276 21.21 -36.74 6.43
CA ARG A 276 20.99 -37.53 7.68
C ARG A 276 19.99 -38.64 7.46
N THR A 277 20.28 -39.58 6.58
CA THR A 277 19.71 -40.93 6.67
C THR A 277 20.68 -41.87 5.97
N GLU A 278 21.11 -42.86 6.73
CA GLU A 278 21.81 -44.09 6.40
C GLU A 278 23.21 -44.18 7.02
N ARG A 279 23.23 -44.66 8.26
CA ARG A 279 24.16 -45.69 8.75
C ARG A 279 23.58 -46.36 10.01
N HIS A 280 22.73 -47.34 9.85
CA HIS A 280 22.65 -48.47 10.75
C HIS A 280 22.87 -49.72 9.92
N THR A 281 24.12 -50.09 9.83
CA THR A 281 24.55 -51.43 9.44
C THR A 281 24.31 -52.41 10.59
N TYR A 282 23.78 -53.55 10.24
CA TYR A 282 23.68 -54.76 11.02
C TYR A 282 25.06 -55.23 11.52
N GLU A 283 25.15 -55.58 12.82
CA GLU A 283 25.76 -56.80 13.37
C GLU A 283 25.08 -57.12 14.71
#